data_26df917c964155fce5c059a830f4bc3e
#
_entry.id   26df917c964155fce5c059a830f4bc3e
#
_cell.length_a   1.000
_cell.length_b   1.000
_cell.length_c   1.000
_cell.angle_alpha   90.00
_cell.angle_beta   90.00
_cell.angle_gamma   90.00
#
_symmetry.space_group_name_H-M   'P 1'
#
loop_
_entity.id
_entity.type
_entity.pdbx_description
1 polymer ?
#
loop_
_entity_poly.entity_id
_entity_poly.type
_entity_poly.pdbx_seq_one_letter_code
_entity_poly.pdbx_strand_id
1 'polypeptide(L)'
;SDDEIVKQMVGRELTNIYPPKNDTKAGEVLLDVRGYSSIHDRSFQDCSFTLRRGEILGFGGLVGAQRTELMEGIFGMRHIKSGEVYIKGKKMNIKRPQDAIRGGIGMITEDRRGTGILGCLSIADNVSISSLDQYLHYGIKLNKKKIEQLVKDNVAKLSIKTPSSKTLIQSLSGGNQQKVLISRWLANNPDILIMDEPTRGIDVGAKYEIYQIMIDLAKQGKGIIMISSEMPELIGMSNRILVMCNGHITGEVQ
;
A
#
# COMPACT_ATOMS: atom_id res chain seq x y z
N SER A 1 27.79 -8.83 -20.07
CA SER A 1 27.60 -8.89 -18.57
C SER A 1 26.12 -8.96 -18.27
N ASP A 2 25.76 -9.43 -17.08
CA ASP A 2 24.36 -9.52 -16.63
C ASP A 2 23.68 -8.15 -16.71
N ASP A 3 24.40 -7.08 -16.42
CA ASP A 3 23.94 -5.69 -16.52
C ASP A 3 23.54 -5.29 -17.94
N GLU A 4 24.27 -5.78 -18.96
CA GLU A 4 23.98 -5.51 -20.38
C GLU A 4 22.68 -6.20 -20.82
N ILE A 5 22.44 -7.42 -20.35
CA ILE A 5 21.19 -8.17 -20.59
C ILE A 5 20.01 -7.45 -19.95
N VAL A 6 20.16 -7.02 -18.69
CA VAL A 6 19.12 -6.26 -17.95
C VAL A 6 18.85 -4.93 -18.67
N LYS A 7 19.88 -4.19 -19.13
CA LYS A 7 19.73 -2.96 -19.92
C LYS A 7 18.90 -3.16 -21.18
N GLN A 8 19.19 -4.24 -21.93
CA GLN A 8 18.46 -4.56 -23.15
C GLN A 8 17.01 -5.01 -22.89
N MET A 9 16.75 -5.71 -21.78
CA MET A 9 15.41 -6.13 -21.40
C MET A 9 14.52 -4.97 -20.90
N VAL A 10 15.11 -4.00 -20.20
CA VAL A 10 14.38 -2.87 -19.58
C VAL A 10 14.37 -1.61 -20.46
N GLY A 11 15.25 -1.57 -21.48
CA GLY A 11 15.35 -0.45 -22.42
C GLY A 11 16.03 0.81 -21.84
N ARG A 12 16.62 0.71 -20.64
CA ARG A 12 17.41 1.78 -19.98
C ARG A 12 18.49 1.18 -19.08
N GLU A 13 19.54 1.96 -18.78
CA GLU A 13 20.50 1.59 -17.74
C GLU A 13 19.83 1.62 -16.37
N LEU A 14 19.75 0.46 -15.71
CA LEU A 14 19.43 0.38 -14.30
C LEU A 14 20.73 0.41 -13.52
N THR A 15 21.30 1.58 -13.34
CA THR A 15 22.51 1.76 -12.52
C THR A 15 22.18 1.52 -11.03
N ASN A 16 20.92 1.63 -10.64
CA ASN A 16 20.43 1.33 -9.30
C ASN A 16 19.07 0.63 -9.39
N ILE A 17 18.94 -0.54 -8.74
CA ILE A 17 17.69 -1.30 -8.64
C ILE A 17 16.64 -0.54 -7.82
N TYR A 18 17.09 0.25 -6.83
CA TYR A 18 16.24 1.06 -5.95
C TYR A 18 16.50 2.54 -6.22
N PRO A 19 15.45 3.40 -6.18
CA PRO A 19 15.63 4.85 -6.17
C PRO A 19 16.38 5.31 -4.92
N PRO A 20 16.92 6.54 -4.90
CA PRO A 20 17.54 7.11 -3.70
C PRO A 20 16.60 6.97 -2.50
N LYS A 21 17.16 6.55 -1.36
CA LYS A 21 16.38 6.37 -0.12
C LYS A 21 15.59 7.63 0.21
N ASN A 22 14.46 7.41 0.86
CA ASN A 22 13.67 8.48 1.43
C ASN A 22 14.46 9.15 2.56
N ASP A 23 14.90 10.39 2.34
CA ASP A 23 15.63 11.23 3.28
C ASP A 23 14.73 12.19 4.09
N THR A 24 13.41 12.04 3.93
CA THR A 24 12.42 12.85 4.66
C THR A 24 12.58 12.61 6.15
N LYS A 25 12.79 13.69 6.92
CA LYS A 25 12.76 13.60 8.38
C LYS A 25 11.39 13.13 8.84
N ALA A 26 11.38 12.08 9.65
CA ALA A 26 10.17 11.54 10.22
C ALA A 26 9.42 12.62 11.04
N GLY A 27 8.18 12.88 10.66
CA GLY A 27 7.32 13.87 11.33
C GLY A 27 6.58 13.31 12.55
N GLU A 28 5.40 13.85 12.79
CA GLU A 28 4.47 13.39 13.84
C GLU A 28 4.06 11.93 13.65
N VAL A 29 3.63 11.28 14.74
CA VAL A 29 3.08 9.92 14.70
C VAL A 29 1.71 9.95 14.02
N LEU A 30 1.59 9.24 12.90
CA LEU A 30 0.33 9.04 12.16
C LEU A 30 -0.46 7.84 12.67
N LEU A 31 0.24 6.72 12.94
CA LEU A 31 -0.34 5.49 13.47
C LEU A 31 0.42 5.07 14.72
N ASP A 32 -0.33 4.70 15.76
CA ASP A 32 0.21 4.13 16.98
C ASP A 32 -0.64 2.90 17.34
N VAL A 33 0.01 1.75 17.31
CA VAL A 33 -0.60 0.44 17.59
C VAL A 33 -0.03 -0.07 18.90
N ARG A 34 -0.91 -0.48 19.83
CA ARG A 34 -0.52 -0.87 21.18
C ARG A 34 -1.13 -2.20 21.58
N GLY A 35 -0.31 -3.17 21.96
CA GLY A 35 -0.71 -4.47 22.49
C GLY A 35 -1.69 -5.24 21.60
N TYR A 36 -1.54 -5.12 20.27
CA TYR A 36 -2.54 -5.59 19.30
C TYR A 36 -2.44 -7.10 19.14
N SER A 37 -3.52 -7.81 19.44
CA SER A 37 -3.56 -9.26 19.47
C SER A 37 -4.78 -9.80 18.73
N SER A 38 -4.54 -10.84 17.92
CA SER A 38 -5.58 -11.61 17.24
C SER A 38 -6.39 -12.44 18.24
N ILE A 39 -7.64 -12.78 17.87
CA ILE A 39 -8.44 -13.79 18.58
C ILE A 39 -7.87 -15.21 18.43
N HIS A 40 -7.00 -15.44 17.44
CA HIS A 40 -6.36 -16.71 17.15
C HIS A 40 -4.95 -16.74 17.77
N ASP A 41 -4.71 -17.65 18.70
CA ASP A 41 -3.45 -17.75 19.46
C ASP A 41 -2.21 -17.99 18.56
N ARG A 42 -2.40 -18.60 17.38
CA ARG A 42 -1.32 -18.85 16.40
C ARG A 42 -1.10 -17.70 15.42
N SER A 43 -1.83 -16.60 15.59
CA SER A 43 -1.67 -15.39 14.77
C SER A 43 -0.84 -14.34 15.52
N PHE A 44 -0.96 -13.05 15.16
CA PHE A 44 -0.20 -12.00 15.82
C PHE A 44 -0.65 -11.76 17.26
N GLN A 45 0.31 -11.50 18.16
CA GLN A 45 0.10 -11.32 19.59
C GLN A 45 0.97 -10.18 20.11
N ASP A 46 0.38 -9.32 20.93
CA ASP A 46 1.04 -8.22 21.65
C ASP A 46 1.94 -7.32 20.75
N CYS A 47 1.46 -7.02 19.56
CA CYS A 47 2.20 -6.20 18.62
C CYS A 47 2.03 -4.72 18.95
N SER A 48 3.16 -4.01 19.11
CA SER A 48 3.16 -2.57 19.39
C SER A 48 4.18 -1.88 18.48
N PHE A 49 3.77 -0.82 17.78
CA PHE A 49 4.64 -0.04 16.91
C PHE A 49 4.02 1.31 16.55
N THR A 50 4.83 2.21 16.02
CA THR A 50 4.36 3.49 15.50
C THR A 50 4.76 3.65 14.03
N LEU A 51 4.00 4.46 13.28
CA LEU A 51 4.34 4.93 11.94
C LEU A 51 4.29 6.46 11.95
N ARG A 52 5.31 7.09 11.39
CA ARG A 52 5.43 8.53 11.36
C ARG A 52 5.09 9.12 9.99
N ARG A 53 4.78 10.39 9.96
CA ARG A 53 4.59 11.16 8.72
C ARG A 53 5.89 11.17 7.90
N GLY A 54 5.77 10.86 6.61
CA GLY A 54 6.90 10.83 5.69
C GLY A 54 7.80 9.61 5.84
N GLU A 55 7.39 8.61 6.61
CA GLU A 55 8.13 7.38 6.87
C GLU A 55 7.67 6.25 5.96
N ILE A 56 8.64 5.44 5.49
CA ILE A 56 8.41 4.10 4.94
C ILE A 56 8.89 3.10 5.98
N LEU A 57 7.94 2.45 6.66
CA LEU A 57 8.19 1.43 7.67
C LEU A 57 8.10 0.04 7.04
N GLY A 58 9.23 -0.68 7.04
CA GLY A 58 9.29 -2.05 6.53
C GLY A 58 8.84 -3.08 7.57
N PHE A 59 8.16 -4.13 7.12
CA PHE A 59 7.86 -5.32 7.91
C PHE A 59 8.51 -6.52 7.25
N GLY A 60 9.57 -7.04 7.89
CA GLY A 60 10.30 -8.24 7.49
C GLY A 60 9.93 -9.46 8.33
N GLY A 61 10.18 -10.66 7.79
CA GLY A 61 9.97 -11.92 8.48
C GLY A 61 9.77 -13.07 7.50
N LEU A 62 9.90 -14.28 7.95
CA LEU A 62 9.67 -15.47 7.14
C LEU A 62 8.20 -15.64 6.77
N VAL A 63 7.94 -16.46 5.77
CA VAL A 63 6.56 -16.87 5.41
C VAL A 63 5.87 -17.44 6.65
N GLY A 64 4.65 -16.96 6.92
CA GLY A 64 3.90 -17.34 8.13
C GLY A 64 4.23 -16.51 9.38
N ALA A 65 5.08 -15.49 9.30
CA ALA A 65 5.38 -14.59 10.43
C ALA A 65 4.17 -13.73 10.88
N GLN A 66 3.04 -13.80 10.18
CA GLN A 66 1.77 -13.11 10.48
C GLN A 66 1.79 -11.59 10.23
N ARG A 67 2.62 -11.13 9.29
CA ARG A 67 2.72 -9.72 8.88
C ARG A 67 1.43 -9.23 8.22
N THR A 68 0.96 -9.98 7.21
CA THR A 68 -0.31 -9.72 6.49
C THR A 68 -1.48 -9.72 7.45
N GLU A 69 -1.56 -10.73 8.33
CA GLU A 69 -2.64 -10.87 9.31
C GLU A 69 -2.72 -9.70 10.28
N LEU A 70 -1.56 -9.19 10.73
CA LEU A 70 -1.49 -7.99 11.57
C LEU A 70 -2.06 -6.77 10.84
N MET A 71 -1.67 -6.56 9.59
CA MET A 71 -2.15 -5.42 8.80
C MET A 71 -3.63 -5.55 8.44
N GLU A 72 -4.10 -6.75 8.12
CA GLU A 72 -5.53 -7.03 7.93
C GLU A 72 -6.34 -6.75 9.22
N GLY A 73 -5.77 -7.05 10.39
CA GLY A 73 -6.35 -6.71 11.69
C GLY A 73 -6.48 -5.20 11.87
N ILE A 74 -5.41 -4.44 11.60
CA ILE A 74 -5.39 -2.98 11.69
C ILE A 74 -6.37 -2.36 10.68
N PHE A 75 -6.52 -2.97 9.50
CA PHE A 75 -7.46 -2.50 8.48
C PHE A 75 -8.92 -2.92 8.76
N GLY A 76 -9.17 -3.76 9.79
CA GLY A 76 -10.52 -4.22 10.17
C GLY A 76 -11.06 -5.39 9.35
N MET A 77 -10.18 -6.16 8.71
CA MET A 77 -10.53 -7.40 7.99
C MET A 77 -10.52 -8.63 8.91
N ARG A 78 -9.89 -8.52 10.09
CA ARG A 78 -9.82 -9.60 11.09
C ARG A 78 -10.33 -9.13 12.45
N HIS A 79 -10.92 -10.05 13.20
CA HIS A 79 -11.34 -9.80 14.58
C HIS A 79 -10.14 -9.79 15.53
N ILE A 80 -10.18 -8.86 16.48
CA ILE A 80 -9.11 -8.57 17.42
C ILE A 80 -9.57 -8.95 18.82
N LYS A 81 -8.68 -9.57 19.58
CA LYS A 81 -8.89 -9.94 20.99
C LYS A 81 -8.65 -8.74 21.92
N SER A 82 -7.57 -8.02 21.69
CA SER A 82 -7.14 -6.89 22.50
C SER A 82 -6.21 -5.94 21.74
N GLY A 83 -5.96 -4.79 22.34
CA GLY A 83 -5.08 -3.76 21.81
C GLY A 83 -5.82 -2.53 21.33
N GLU A 84 -5.05 -1.52 20.98
CA GLU A 84 -5.58 -0.21 20.62
C GLU A 84 -4.86 0.33 19.39
N VAL A 85 -5.61 1.04 18.55
CA VAL A 85 -5.10 1.75 17.38
C VAL A 85 -5.42 3.22 17.53
N TYR A 86 -4.40 4.07 17.38
CA TYR A 86 -4.55 5.52 17.35
C TYR A 86 -4.11 6.04 15.99
N ILE A 87 -4.90 6.92 15.41
CA ILE A 87 -4.56 7.64 14.17
C ILE A 87 -4.47 9.12 14.51
N LYS A 88 -3.31 9.74 14.27
CA LYS A 88 -3.04 11.15 14.63
C LYS A 88 -3.41 11.46 16.09
N GLY A 89 -3.04 10.56 17.00
CA GLY A 89 -3.32 10.68 18.43
C GLY A 89 -4.76 10.39 18.85
N LYS A 90 -5.69 10.15 17.92
CA LYS A 90 -7.09 9.82 18.22
C LYS A 90 -7.28 8.32 18.24
N LYS A 91 -7.83 7.77 19.34
CA LYS A 91 -8.19 6.36 19.45
C LYS A 91 -9.27 6.01 18.43
N MET A 92 -9.05 4.96 17.66
CA MET A 92 -9.97 4.44 16.65
C MET A 92 -10.58 3.13 17.10
N ASN A 93 -11.86 2.94 16.77
CA ASN A 93 -12.57 1.68 16.97
C ASN A 93 -12.81 1.05 15.59
N ILE A 94 -11.80 0.31 15.11
CA ILE A 94 -11.83 -0.31 13.78
C ILE A 94 -12.41 -1.71 13.90
N LYS A 95 -13.63 -1.89 13.40
CA LYS A 95 -14.32 -3.20 13.36
C LYS A 95 -14.50 -3.73 11.95
N ARG A 96 -14.36 -2.89 10.94
CA ARG A 96 -14.51 -3.20 9.51
C ARG A 96 -13.65 -2.25 8.66
N PRO A 97 -13.34 -2.61 7.41
CA PRO A 97 -12.50 -1.80 6.53
C PRO A 97 -12.96 -0.35 6.36
N GLN A 98 -14.26 -0.10 6.36
CA GLN A 98 -14.81 1.26 6.24
C GLN A 98 -14.38 2.18 7.38
N ASP A 99 -14.16 1.64 8.58
CA ASP A 99 -13.72 2.43 9.73
C ASP A 99 -12.25 2.85 9.55
N ALA A 100 -11.39 1.95 9.03
CA ALA A 100 -10.00 2.24 8.67
C ALA A 100 -9.91 3.27 7.53
N ILE A 101 -10.71 3.11 6.48
CA ILE A 101 -10.77 4.06 5.34
C ILE A 101 -11.16 5.45 5.83
N ARG A 102 -12.20 5.57 6.67
CA ARG A 102 -12.60 6.85 7.29
C ARG A 102 -11.52 7.43 8.19
N GLY A 103 -10.70 6.59 8.80
CA GLY A 103 -9.52 6.96 9.58
C GLY A 103 -8.34 7.43 8.72
N GLY A 104 -8.43 7.32 7.40
CA GLY A 104 -7.37 7.71 6.48
C GLY A 104 -6.33 6.61 6.20
N ILE A 105 -6.71 5.34 6.34
CA ILE A 105 -5.87 4.19 5.97
C ILE A 105 -6.34 3.63 4.63
N GLY A 106 -5.40 3.39 3.71
CA GLY A 106 -5.59 2.57 2.51
C GLY A 106 -4.76 1.30 2.60
N MET A 107 -5.22 0.19 2.00
CA MET A 107 -4.49 -1.08 2.02
C MET A 107 -4.49 -1.76 0.65
N ILE A 108 -3.30 -2.07 0.16
CA ILE A 108 -3.07 -2.94 -0.98
C ILE A 108 -2.72 -4.32 -0.43
N THR A 109 -3.47 -5.33 -0.85
CA THR A 109 -3.33 -6.72 -0.41
C THR A 109 -2.32 -7.48 -1.25
N GLU A 110 -1.73 -8.54 -0.68
CA GLU A 110 -0.73 -9.41 -1.32
C GLU A 110 -1.24 -10.00 -2.65
N ASP A 111 -2.45 -10.57 -2.63
CA ASP A 111 -3.05 -11.17 -3.82
C ASP A 111 -3.70 -10.11 -4.72
N ARG A 112 -2.87 -9.51 -5.60
CA ARG A 112 -3.34 -8.51 -6.55
C ARG A 112 -4.50 -9.00 -7.40
N ARG A 113 -4.47 -10.24 -7.88
CA ARG A 113 -5.45 -10.76 -8.84
C ARG A 113 -6.72 -11.27 -8.19
N GLY A 114 -6.62 -11.91 -7.03
CA GLY A 114 -7.77 -12.50 -6.33
C GLY A 114 -8.53 -11.49 -5.49
N THR A 115 -7.82 -10.63 -4.77
CA THR A 115 -8.44 -9.68 -3.82
C THR A 115 -8.20 -8.21 -4.16
N GLY A 116 -7.19 -7.90 -4.97
CA GLY A 116 -6.83 -6.54 -5.31
C GLY A 116 -7.70 -5.96 -6.42
N ILE A 117 -7.60 -6.47 -7.65
CA ILE A 117 -8.28 -5.93 -8.83
C ILE A 117 -9.68 -6.54 -9.00
N LEU A 118 -10.58 -5.75 -9.59
CA LEU A 118 -11.85 -6.24 -10.13
C LEU A 118 -11.67 -6.48 -11.63
N GLY A 119 -11.18 -7.67 -11.98
CA GLY A 119 -10.66 -8.00 -13.31
C GLY A 119 -11.62 -7.76 -14.47
N CYS A 120 -12.91 -7.99 -14.26
CA CYS A 120 -13.97 -7.78 -15.24
C CYS A 120 -14.43 -6.32 -15.38
N LEU A 121 -13.90 -5.41 -14.55
CA LEU A 121 -14.26 -4.00 -14.57
C LEU A 121 -13.18 -3.14 -15.27
N SER A 122 -13.60 -1.95 -15.70
CA SER A 122 -12.70 -0.98 -16.31
C SER A 122 -11.69 -0.40 -15.31
N ILE A 123 -10.65 0.27 -15.82
CA ILE A 123 -9.72 1.05 -15.01
C ILE A 123 -10.48 2.12 -14.23
N ALA A 124 -11.43 2.82 -14.88
CA ALA A 124 -12.23 3.86 -14.23
C ALA A 124 -13.02 3.32 -13.04
N ASP A 125 -13.66 2.17 -13.18
CA ASP A 125 -14.39 1.53 -12.09
C ASP A 125 -13.46 1.11 -10.97
N ASN A 126 -12.31 0.50 -11.32
CA ASN A 126 -11.31 0.08 -10.34
C ASN A 126 -10.71 1.24 -9.55
N VAL A 127 -10.49 2.40 -10.15
CA VAL A 127 -9.97 3.59 -9.48
C VAL A 127 -11.01 4.20 -8.56
N SER A 128 -12.27 4.29 -8.99
CA SER A 128 -13.30 5.06 -8.29
C SER A 128 -14.04 4.30 -7.21
N ILE A 129 -14.05 2.95 -7.24
CA ILE A 129 -14.94 2.14 -6.41
C ILE A 129 -14.80 2.37 -4.90
N SER A 130 -13.58 2.65 -4.41
CA SER A 130 -13.35 2.89 -2.98
C SER A 130 -13.77 4.29 -2.50
N SER A 131 -14.08 5.19 -3.44
CA SER A 131 -14.39 6.60 -3.17
C SER A 131 -15.73 7.04 -3.76
N LEU A 132 -16.58 6.11 -4.21
CA LEU A 132 -17.85 6.42 -4.90
C LEU A 132 -18.75 7.34 -4.08
N ASP A 133 -18.78 7.17 -2.76
CA ASP A 133 -19.60 8.01 -1.86
C ASP A 133 -19.28 9.50 -1.97
N GLN A 134 -18.02 9.85 -2.28
CA GLN A 134 -17.58 11.25 -2.45
C GLN A 134 -18.09 11.88 -3.76
N TYR A 135 -18.57 11.07 -4.69
CA TYR A 135 -19.05 11.48 -6.01
C TYR A 135 -20.57 11.34 -6.17
N LEU A 136 -21.28 11.04 -5.07
CA LEU A 136 -22.73 11.03 -5.07
C LEU A 136 -23.30 12.45 -5.04
N HIS A 137 -24.21 12.74 -5.96
CA HIS A 137 -25.01 13.96 -5.95
C HIS A 137 -26.36 13.66 -5.31
N TYR A 138 -26.70 14.39 -4.24
CA TYR A 138 -27.88 14.14 -3.39
C TYR A 138 -27.97 12.70 -2.85
N GLY A 139 -26.84 12.02 -2.66
CA GLY A 139 -26.79 10.66 -2.12
C GLY A 139 -27.28 9.54 -3.06
N ILE A 140 -27.66 9.86 -4.31
CA ILE A 140 -28.32 8.91 -5.21
C ILE A 140 -27.60 8.79 -6.56
N LYS A 141 -27.18 9.91 -7.14
CA LYS A 141 -26.68 9.96 -8.54
C LYS A 141 -25.17 10.17 -8.58
N LEU A 142 -24.43 9.28 -9.24
CA LEU A 142 -23.00 9.43 -9.45
C LEU A 142 -22.68 10.58 -10.43
N ASN A 143 -21.75 11.43 -10.02
CA ASN A 143 -21.20 12.48 -10.87
C ASN A 143 -20.11 11.92 -11.79
N LYS A 144 -20.52 11.39 -12.93
CA LYS A 144 -19.62 10.75 -13.91
C LYS A 144 -18.49 11.68 -14.37
N LYS A 145 -18.75 12.97 -14.55
CA LYS A 145 -17.72 13.94 -14.97
C LYS A 145 -16.60 14.09 -13.94
N LYS A 146 -16.94 14.15 -12.64
CA LYS A 146 -15.94 14.19 -11.57
C LYS A 146 -15.14 12.90 -11.47
N ILE A 147 -15.79 11.75 -11.67
CA ILE A 147 -15.10 10.44 -11.70
C ILE A 147 -14.14 10.37 -12.89
N GLU A 148 -14.57 10.77 -14.08
CA GLU A 148 -13.69 10.81 -15.27
C GLU A 148 -12.47 11.72 -15.05
N GLN A 149 -12.66 12.88 -14.43
CA GLN A 149 -11.54 13.77 -14.09
C GLN A 149 -10.60 13.15 -13.08
N LEU A 150 -11.12 12.56 -11.99
CA LEU A 150 -10.31 11.81 -11.01
C LEU A 150 -9.45 10.75 -11.69
N VAL A 151 -10.07 9.94 -12.55
CA VAL A 151 -9.36 8.84 -13.25
C VAL A 151 -8.28 9.41 -14.16
N LYS A 152 -8.59 10.45 -14.93
CA LYS A 152 -7.64 11.14 -15.83
C LYS A 152 -6.43 11.66 -15.05
N ASP A 153 -6.68 12.34 -13.93
CA ASP A 153 -5.61 12.92 -13.10
C ASP A 153 -4.71 11.82 -12.49
N ASN A 154 -5.31 10.74 -12.00
CA ASN A 154 -4.55 9.64 -11.42
C ASN A 154 -3.78 8.83 -12.48
N VAL A 155 -4.37 8.60 -13.66
CA VAL A 155 -3.68 7.95 -14.80
C VAL A 155 -2.45 8.75 -15.20
N ALA A 156 -2.58 10.07 -15.27
CA ALA A 156 -1.46 10.97 -15.59
C ALA A 156 -0.42 10.98 -14.46
N LYS A 157 -0.86 11.18 -13.21
CA LYS A 157 0.02 11.28 -12.02
C LYS A 157 0.89 10.04 -11.81
N LEU A 158 0.31 8.84 -12.00
CA LEU A 158 1.02 7.57 -11.82
C LEU A 158 1.58 7.00 -13.13
N SER A 159 1.47 7.75 -14.24
CA SER A 159 1.93 7.30 -15.56
C SER A 159 1.41 5.90 -15.92
N ILE A 160 0.10 5.67 -15.74
CA ILE A 160 -0.54 4.39 -16.05
C ILE A 160 -0.63 4.26 -17.58
N LYS A 161 0.04 3.25 -18.14
CA LYS A 161 0.01 2.98 -19.59
C LYS A 161 -1.29 2.27 -19.95
N THR A 162 -2.21 2.98 -20.56
CA THR A 162 -3.52 2.46 -21.01
C THR A 162 -4.01 3.21 -22.24
N PRO A 163 -4.69 2.52 -23.19
CA PRO A 163 -5.36 3.17 -24.32
C PRO A 163 -6.53 4.07 -23.88
N SER A 164 -7.24 3.66 -22.82
CA SER A 164 -8.45 4.36 -22.36
C SER A 164 -8.76 3.99 -20.90
N SER A 165 -9.43 4.90 -20.17
CA SER A 165 -10.01 4.62 -18.85
C SER A 165 -11.08 3.51 -18.85
N LYS A 166 -11.66 3.21 -20.01
CA LYS A 166 -12.65 2.13 -20.23
C LYS A 166 -12.02 0.76 -20.47
N THR A 167 -10.69 0.69 -20.63
CA THR A 167 -9.96 -0.57 -20.81
C THR A 167 -10.16 -1.46 -19.58
N LEU A 168 -10.37 -2.76 -19.77
CA LEU A 168 -10.48 -3.73 -18.68
C LEU A 168 -9.13 -3.86 -17.98
N ILE A 169 -9.13 -3.81 -16.66
CA ILE A 169 -7.89 -3.82 -15.87
C ILE A 169 -7.07 -5.11 -16.08
N GLN A 170 -7.73 -6.24 -16.33
CA GLN A 170 -7.05 -7.51 -16.56
C GLN A 170 -6.16 -7.53 -17.80
N SER A 171 -6.38 -6.64 -18.78
CA SER A 171 -5.56 -6.54 -20.00
C SER A 171 -4.28 -5.75 -19.81
N LEU A 172 -4.09 -5.11 -18.66
CA LEU A 172 -2.88 -4.35 -18.34
C LEU A 172 -1.75 -5.28 -17.86
N SER A 173 -0.50 -4.82 -18.05
CA SER A 173 0.66 -5.44 -17.39
C SER A 173 0.55 -5.36 -15.86
N GLY A 174 1.25 -6.27 -15.15
CA GLY A 174 1.22 -6.32 -13.68
C GLY A 174 1.58 -4.99 -13.02
N GLY A 175 2.57 -4.28 -13.52
CA GLY A 175 2.95 -2.96 -13.00
C GLY A 175 1.87 -1.90 -13.19
N ASN A 176 1.18 -1.89 -14.34
CA ASN A 176 0.06 -0.96 -14.55
C ASN A 176 -1.17 -1.33 -13.71
N GLN A 177 -1.47 -2.62 -13.51
CA GLN A 177 -2.49 -3.06 -12.56
C GLN A 177 -2.20 -2.56 -11.15
N GLN A 178 -0.94 -2.67 -10.69
CA GLN A 178 -0.52 -2.20 -9.38
C GLN A 178 -0.70 -0.68 -9.23
N LYS A 179 -0.33 0.08 -10.25
CA LYS A 179 -0.54 1.54 -10.27
C LYS A 179 -2.03 1.90 -10.19
N VAL A 180 -2.92 1.12 -10.83
CA VAL A 180 -4.39 1.30 -10.71
C VAL A 180 -4.84 1.05 -9.27
N LEU A 181 -4.30 0.02 -8.57
CA LEU A 181 -4.60 -0.23 -7.16
C LEU A 181 -4.12 0.91 -6.25
N ILE A 182 -2.91 1.41 -6.47
CA ILE A 182 -2.41 2.59 -5.75
C ILE A 182 -3.35 3.78 -6.01
N SER A 183 -3.72 4.02 -7.27
CA SER A 183 -4.65 5.09 -7.66
C SER A 183 -6.00 4.99 -6.95
N ARG A 184 -6.58 3.78 -6.82
CA ARG A 184 -7.82 3.53 -6.08
C ARG A 184 -7.76 4.07 -4.65
N TRP A 185 -6.68 3.78 -3.95
CA TRP A 185 -6.52 4.25 -2.57
C TRP A 185 -6.22 5.73 -2.49
N LEU A 186 -5.41 6.27 -3.41
CA LEU A 186 -5.13 7.71 -3.48
C LEU A 186 -6.39 8.55 -3.75
N ALA A 187 -7.42 7.99 -4.39
CA ALA A 187 -8.71 8.63 -4.57
C ALA A 187 -9.41 9.00 -3.24
N ASN A 188 -9.09 8.30 -2.14
CA ASN A 188 -9.56 8.63 -0.79
C ASN A 188 -8.62 9.55 -0.02
N ASN A 189 -7.52 10.00 -0.65
CA ASN A 189 -6.49 10.82 -0.02
C ASN A 189 -6.05 10.31 1.37
N PRO A 190 -5.63 9.05 1.51
CA PRO A 190 -5.25 8.49 2.80
C PRO A 190 -4.00 9.16 3.34
N ASP A 191 -3.88 9.22 4.68
CA ASP A 191 -2.63 9.62 5.36
C ASP A 191 -1.66 8.44 5.47
N ILE A 192 -2.19 7.21 5.52
CA ILE A 192 -1.46 5.96 5.74
C ILE A 192 -1.79 4.99 4.61
N LEU A 193 -0.74 4.40 4.02
CA LEU A 193 -0.87 3.34 3.03
C LEU A 193 -0.16 2.08 3.52
N ILE A 194 -0.91 1.00 3.64
CA ILE A 194 -0.39 -0.35 3.86
C ILE A 194 -0.23 -0.99 2.48
N MET A 195 0.97 -1.46 2.18
CA MET A 195 1.33 -2.07 0.90
C MET A 195 1.92 -3.45 1.15
N ASP A 196 1.10 -4.48 0.97
CA ASP A 196 1.51 -5.87 1.17
C ASP A 196 2.01 -6.46 -0.14
N GLU A 197 3.29 -6.84 -0.18
CA GLU A 197 4.01 -7.37 -1.34
C GLU A 197 3.77 -6.51 -2.62
N PRO A 198 4.02 -5.17 -2.57
CA PRO A 198 3.58 -4.25 -3.62
C PRO A 198 4.19 -4.51 -4.99
N THR A 199 5.26 -5.24 -5.06
CA THR A 199 6.04 -5.51 -6.30
C THR A 199 6.04 -6.97 -6.70
N ARG A 200 5.32 -7.83 -5.99
CA ARG A 200 5.25 -9.26 -6.29
C ARG A 200 4.67 -9.54 -7.67
N GLY A 201 5.41 -10.33 -8.46
CA GLY A 201 5.00 -10.70 -9.81
C GLY A 201 4.95 -9.53 -10.80
N ILE A 202 5.81 -8.54 -10.59
CA ILE A 202 5.99 -7.36 -11.45
C ILE A 202 7.40 -7.41 -12.04
N ASP A 203 7.55 -6.97 -13.29
CA ASP A 203 8.87 -6.87 -13.93
C ASP A 203 9.76 -5.80 -13.27
N VAL A 204 11.09 -5.95 -13.42
CA VAL A 204 12.10 -5.12 -12.73
C VAL A 204 11.92 -3.63 -13.04
N GLY A 205 11.59 -3.29 -14.28
CA GLY A 205 11.40 -1.89 -14.67
C GLY A 205 10.19 -1.27 -14.00
N ALA A 206 9.09 -2.03 -13.90
CA ALA A 206 7.88 -1.58 -13.23
C ALA A 206 8.03 -1.59 -11.69
N LYS A 207 8.83 -2.49 -11.09
CA LYS A 207 9.17 -2.44 -9.66
C LYS A 207 9.77 -1.07 -9.30
N TYR A 208 10.75 -0.59 -10.08
CA TYR A 208 11.37 0.72 -9.86
C TYR A 208 10.34 1.86 -9.87
N GLU A 209 9.39 1.82 -10.80
CA GLU A 209 8.33 2.84 -10.87
C GLU A 209 7.42 2.82 -9.64
N ILE A 210 7.12 1.63 -9.08
CA ILE A 210 6.35 1.51 -7.82
C ILE A 210 7.15 2.05 -6.63
N TYR A 211 8.45 1.75 -6.55
CA TYR A 211 9.32 2.30 -5.51
C TYR A 211 9.38 3.83 -5.56
N GLN A 212 9.50 4.39 -6.77
CA GLN A 212 9.50 5.84 -6.94
C GLN A 212 8.17 6.47 -6.46
N ILE A 213 7.03 5.84 -6.78
CA ILE A 213 5.72 6.28 -6.29
C ILE A 213 5.68 6.25 -4.76
N MET A 214 6.19 5.21 -4.12
CA MET A 214 6.22 5.11 -2.65
C MET A 214 7.05 6.25 -2.03
N ILE A 215 8.24 6.52 -2.55
CA ILE A 215 9.10 7.61 -2.08
C ILE A 215 8.41 8.97 -2.29
N ASP A 216 7.81 9.21 -3.44
CA ASP A 216 7.13 10.46 -3.73
C ASP A 216 5.91 10.68 -2.80
N LEU A 217 5.20 9.61 -2.44
CA LEU A 217 4.11 9.67 -1.47
C LEU A 217 4.63 9.95 -0.05
N ALA A 218 5.73 9.33 0.36
CA ALA A 218 6.37 9.61 1.64
C ALA A 218 6.85 11.07 1.72
N LYS A 219 7.48 11.58 0.66
CA LYS A 219 7.88 13.00 0.55
C LYS A 219 6.69 13.96 0.61
N GLN A 220 5.50 13.54 0.18
CA GLN A 220 4.26 14.30 0.33
C GLN A 220 3.67 14.21 1.75
N GLY A 221 4.37 13.55 2.69
CA GLY A 221 3.97 13.42 4.08
C GLY A 221 3.01 12.26 4.37
N LYS A 222 2.87 11.29 3.48
CA LYS A 222 2.14 10.06 3.79
C LYS A 222 3.03 9.09 4.56
N GLY A 223 2.45 8.35 5.51
CA GLY A 223 3.12 7.20 6.13
C GLY A 223 2.85 5.94 5.32
N ILE A 224 3.89 5.17 5.06
CA ILE A 224 3.79 3.93 4.28
C ILE A 224 4.26 2.76 5.13
N ILE A 225 3.45 1.71 5.23
CA ILE A 225 3.86 0.41 5.73
C ILE A 225 4.11 -0.47 4.51
N MET A 226 5.32 -0.99 4.39
CA MET A 226 5.72 -1.91 3.33
C MET A 226 5.99 -3.29 3.90
N ILE A 227 5.22 -4.28 3.46
CA ILE A 227 5.51 -5.69 3.75
C ILE A 227 6.18 -6.26 2.51
N SER A 228 7.31 -6.93 2.68
CA SER A 228 7.97 -7.68 1.61
C SER A 228 8.65 -8.93 2.15
N SER A 229 8.61 -9.99 1.37
CA SER A 229 9.39 -11.20 1.57
C SER A 229 10.83 -11.07 1.03
N GLU A 230 11.07 -10.05 0.18
CA GLU A 230 12.38 -9.76 -0.39
C GLU A 230 13.16 -8.80 0.54
N MET A 231 14.07 -9.34 1.37
CA MET A 231 14.88 -8.51 2.29
C MET A 231 15.64 -7.35 1.60
N PRO A 232 16.22 -7.53 0.38
CA PRO A 232 16.83 -6.41 -0.34
C PRO A 232 15.87 -5.25 -0.63
N GLU A 233 14.57 -5.54 -0.89
CA GLU A 233 13.56 -4.49 -1.05
C GLU A 233 13.36 -3.69 0.23
N LEU A 234 13.21 -4.37 1.36
CA LEU A 234 13.03 -3.71 2.66
C LEU A 234 14.21 -2.82 2.99
N ILE A 235 15.43 -3.34 2.82
CA ILE A 235 16.67 -2.57 3.07
C ILE A 235 16.77 -1.37 2.13
N GLY A 236 16.41 -1.55 0.84
CA GLY A 236 16.50 -0.49 -0.16
C GLY A 236 15.47 0.62 0.00
N MET A 237 14.29 0.30 0.53
CA MET A 237 13.15 1.20 0.51
C MET A 237 12.76 1.77 1.87
N SER A 238 13.03 1.06 2.97
CA SER A 238 12.51 1.43 4.29
C SER A 238 13.44 2.38 5.04
N ASN A 239 12.88 3.26 5.85
CA ASN A 239 13.61 4.09 6.80
C ASN A 239 14.05 3.27 8.02
N ARG A 240 13.19 2.34 8.46
CA ARG A 240 13.47 1.30 9.46
C ARG A 240 12.61 0.08 9.18
N ILE A 241 13.03 -1.06 9.71
CA ILE A 241 12.39 -2.36 9.49
C ILE A 241 12.04 -2.98 10.82
N LEU A 242 10.79 -3.37 11.00
CA LEU A 242 10.35 -4.24 12.08
C LEU A 242 10.42 -5.69 11.63
N VAL A 243 11.02 -6.52 12.45
CA VAL A 243 11.13 -7.97 12.17
C VAL A 243 10.07 -8.71 12.95
N MET A 244 9.27 -9.51 12.24
CA MET A 244 8.25 -10.37 12.85
C MET A 244 8.66 -11.84 12.79
N CYS A 245 8.40 -12.54 13.87
CA CYS A 245 8.56 -13.98 13.97
C CYS A 245 7.43 -14.57 14.83
N ASN A 246 6.77 -15.62 14.32
CA ASN A 246 5.69 -16.31 15.03
C ASN A 246 4.63 -15.35 15.63
N GLY A 247 4.23 -14.34 14.88
CA GLY A 247 3.21 -13.40 15.30
C GLY A 247 3.65 -12.30 16.26
N HIS A 248 4.91 -12.21 16.61
CA HIS A 248 5.47 -11.18 17.49
C HIS A 248 6.45 -10.27 16.74
N ILE A 249 6.51 -9.00 17.11
CA ILE A 249 7.59 -8.10 16.70
C ILE A 249 8.79 -8.42 17.59
N THR A 250 9.86 -8.95 16.99
CA THR A 250 11.04 -9.46 17.69
C THR A 250 12.24 -8.52 17.64
N GLY A 251 12.21 -7.52 16.77
CA GLY A 251 13.31 -6.57 16.64
C GLY A 251 13.00 -5.42 15.69
N GLU A 252 13.84 -4.39 15.77
CA GLU A 252 13.85 -3.22 14.89
C GLU A 252 15.26 -3.00 14.36
N VAL A 253 15.37 -2.72 13.05
CA VAL A 253 16.62 -2.39 12.35
C VAL A 253 16.44 -1.04 11.67
N GLN A 254 17.46 -0.17 11.80
CA GLN A 254 17.53 1.16 11.15
C GLN A 254 18.44 1.14 9.93
#